data_550368a21e3446890994fbf328c10244
#
_entry.id   550368a21e3446890994fbf328c10244
#
_cell.length_a   1.000
_cell.length_b   1.000
_cell.length_c   1.000
_cell.angle_alpha   90.00
_cell.angle_beta   90.00
_cell.angle_gamma   90.00
#
_symmetry.space_group_name_H-M   'P 1'
#
loop_
_entity.id
_entity.type
_entity.pdbx_description
1 polymer ?
#
loop_
_entity_poly.entity_id
_entity_poly.type
_entity_poly.pdbx_seq_one_letter_code
_entity_poly.pdbx_strand_id
1 'polypeptide(L)'
;MALLLESDLSLHEALEEARNLLPKGPLRLEGQKLLRAVTSGDSFSEAALTAPLLISPLTRELLSMGEESGRLPQMLSEASSLLMEELTLTLKTVKRLMEPILLVFMAGVSVLILYGVMSPLMGLMNGLPTAI
;
A
#
# COMPACT_ATOMS: atom_id res chain seq x y z
N MET A 1 9.83 -0.24 12.77
CA MET A 1 11.28 -0.27 13.00
C MET A 1 11.84 1.09 13.42
N ALA A 2 11.60 2.18 12.70
CA ALA A 2 12.06 3.52 13.08
C ALA A 2 11.63 3.91 14.51
N LEU A 3 10.35 3.71 14.86
CA LEU A 3 9.82 3.99 16.19
C LEU A 3 10.46 3.15 17.31
N LEU A 4 10.88 1.91 17.01
CA LEU A 4 11.53 1.03 17.96
C LEU A 4 12.96 1.48 18.27
N LEU A 5 13.66 2.05 17.29
CA LEU A 5 14.98 2.63 17.47
C LEU A 5 14.98 3.95 18.24
N GLU A 6 13.90 4.73 18.16
CA GLU A 6 13.71 5.94 18.96
C GLU A 6 13.48 5.63 20.45
N SER A 7 13.13 4.39 20.80
CA SER A 7 12.87 3.93 22.17
C SER A 7 14.10 3.35 22.89
N ASP A 8 15.32 3.66 22.44
CA ASP A 8 16.59 3.13 22.98
C ASP A 8 16.75 1.59 22.84
N LEU A 9 15.96 0.94 22.00
CA LEU A 9 16.14 -0.47 21.66
C LEU A 9 17.36 -0.66 20.76
N SER A 10 18.08 -1.75 20.97
CA SER A 10 19.18 -2.10 20.07
C SER A 10 18.65 -2.40 18.68
N LEU A 11 19.46 -2.15 17.63
CA LEU A 11 19.10 -2.44 16.23
C LEU A 11 18.65 -3.90 16.07
N HIS A 12 19.28 -4.82 16.79
CA HIS A 12 18.96 -6.25 16.75
C HIS A 12 17.55 -6.53 17.29
N GLU A 13 17.21 -5.98 18.45
CA GLU A 13 15.89 -6.14 19.08
C GLU A 13 14.79 -5.51 18.22
N ALA A 14 15.04 -4.32 17.65
CA ALA A 14 14.12 -3.65 16.77
C ALA A 14 13.85 -4.47 15.49
N LEU A 15 14.87 -5.13 14.92
CA LEU A 15 14.73 -6.02 13.77
C LEU A 15 13.97 -7.29 14.09
N GLU A 16 14.21 -7.87 15.27
CA GLU A 16 13.50 -9.08 15.71
C GLU A 16 12.01 -8.81 15.90
N GLU A 17 11.67 -7.71 16.54
CA GLU A 17 10.28 -7.30 16.74
C GLU A 17 9.60 -6.95 15.40
N ALA A 18 10.28 -6.20 14.53
CA ALA A 18 9.78 -5.88 13.19
C ALA A 18 9.51 -7.16 12.36
N ARG A 19 10.38 -8.17 12.45
CA ARG A 19 10.17 -9.47 11.79
C ARG A 19 8.89 -10.16 12.27
N ASN A 20 8.59 -10.08 13.56
CA ASN A 20 7.41 -10.71 14.15
C ASN A 20 6.10 -10.06 13.65
N LEU A 21 6.15 -8.78 13.26
CA LEU A 21 5.01 -8.05 12.69
C LEU A 21 4.76 -8.39 11.21
N LEU A 22 5.73 -9.00 10.52
CA LEU A 22 5.58 -9.36 9.11
C LEU A 22 4.61 -10.53 8.92
N PRO A 23 3.74 -10.46 7.89
CA PRO A 23 2.86 -11.58 7.55
C PRO A 23 3.67 -12.82 7.17
N LYS A 24 3.10 -14.00 7.42
CA LYS A 24 3.70 -15.27 7.01
C LYS A 24 3.79 -15.31 5.48
N GLY A 25 5.00 -15.53 4.95
CA GLY A 25 5.23 -15.56 3.51
C GLY A 25 6.64 -15.14 3.13
N PRO A 26 6.86 -14.76 1.86
CA PRO A 26 8.18 -14.38 1.35
C PRO A 26 8.79 -13.19 2.10
N LEU A 27 7.97 -12.22 2.54
CA LEU A 27 8.42 -11.07 3.31
C LEU A 27 9.05 -11.47 4.66
N ARG A 28 8.48 -12.47 5.32
CA ARG A 28 9.04 -12.98 6.59
C ARG A 28 10.36 -13.71 6.39
N LEU A 29 10.52 -14.41 5.26
CA LEU A 29 11.79 -15.04 4.90
C LEU A 29 12.88 -14.01 4.66
N GLU A 30 12.58 -12.93 3.97
CA GLU A 30 13.51 -11.82 3.79
C GLU A 30 13.85 -11.12 5.10
N GLY A 31 12.88 -10.88 5.97
CA GLY A 31 13.12 -10.38 7.31
C GLY A 31 14.07 -11.26 8.14
N GLN A 32 13.97 -12.59 8.00
CA GLN A 32 14.92 -13.52 8.63
C GLN A 32 16.32 -13.44 8.04
N LYS A 33 16.45 -13.29 6.72
CA LYS A 33 17.75 -13.11 6.06
C LYS A 33 18.43 -11.83 6.52
N LEU A 34 17.66 -10.73 6.56
CA LEU A 34 18.13 -9.44 7.04
C LEU A 34 18.63 -9.54 8.50
N LEU A 35 17.85 -10.15 9.38
CA LEU A 35 18.21 -10.33 10.78
C LEU A 35 19.49 -11.16 10.93
N ARG A 36 19.63 -12.23 10.16
CA ARG A 36 20.84 -13.07 10.16
C ARG A 36 22.08 -12.32 9.70
N ALA A 37 21.98 -11.56 8.61
CA ALA A 37 23.08 -10.76 8.09
C ALA A 37 23.57 -9.73 9.11
N VAL A 38 22.66 -8.99 9.74
CA VAL A 38 22.99 -8.04 10.80
C VAL A 38 23.59 -8.72 12.03
N THR A 39 23.08 -9.91 12.39
CA THR A 39 23.61 -10.70 13.54
C THR A 39 25.00 -11.23 13.25
N SER A 40 25.33 -11.53 11.98
CA SER A 40 26.69 -11.97 11.58
C SER A 40 27.71 -10.83 11.53
N GLY A 41 27.30 -9.59 11.72
CA GLY A 41 28.17 -8.43 11.78
C GLY A 41 28.25 -7.62 10.48
N ASP A 42 27.41 -7.93 9.49
CA ASP A 42 27.30 -7.13 8.28
C ASP A 42 26.71 -5.75 8.61
N SER A 43 27.09 -4.73 7.83
CA SER A 43 26.46 -3.43 7.94
C SER A 43 24.96 -3.52 7.59
N PHE A 44 24.14 -2.64 8.16
CA PHE A 44 22.69 -2.71 7.90
C PHE A 44 22.38 -2.42 6.43
N SER A 45 23.14 -1.56 5.77
CA SER A 45 23.02 -1.28 4.35
C SER A 45 23.38 -2.49 3.48
N GLU A 46 24.41 -3.26 3.85
CA GLU A 46 24.78 -4.52 3.16
C GLU A 46 23.73 -5.61 3.41
N ALA A 47 23.28 -5.76 4.66
CA ALA A 47 22.22 -6.68 5.02
C ALA A 47 20.90 -6.38 4.26
N ALA A 48 20.61 -5.11 3.98
CA ALA A 48 19.46 -4.67 3.20
C ALA A 48 19.45 -5.19 1.75
N LEU A 49 20.60 -5.55 1.20
CA LEU A 49 20.70 -6.19 -0.13
C LEU A 49 20.09 -7.59 -0.15
N THR A 50 19.99 -8.25 0.99
CA THR A 50 19.41 -9.59 1.12
C THR A 50 17.88 -9.59 1.17
N ALA A 51 17.28 -8.42 1.31
CA ALA A 51 15.84 -8.24 1.47
C ALA A 51 15.25 -7.19 0.49
N PRO A 52 15.33 -7.41 -0.83
CA PRO A 52 14.90 -6.44 -1.85
C PRO A 52 13.39 -6.18 -1.86
N LEU A 53 12.57 -7.10 -1.37
CA LEU A 53 11.12 -6.91 -1.26
C LEU A 53 10.71 -6.04 -0.07
N LEU A 54 11.53 -6.03 0.99
CA LEU A 54 11.28 -5.24 2.20
C LEU A 54 11.87 -3.83 2.10
N ILE A 55 13.00 -3.69 1.42
CA ILE A 55 13.79 -2.45 1.41
C ILE A 55 13.99 -1.98 -0.03
N SER A 56 13.34 -0.87 -0.36
CA SER A 56 13.48 -0.24 -1.68
C SER A 56 14.90 0.31 -1.91
N PRO A 57 15.32 0.50 -3.16
CA PRO A 57 16.63 1.09 -3.47
C PRO A 57 16.85 2.45 -2.80
N LEU A 58 15.83 3.31 -2.78
CA LEU A 58 15.88 4.63 -2.13
C LEU A 58 16.07 4.50 -0.61
N THR A 59 15.32 3.62 0.03
CA THR A 59 15.44 3.35 1.47
C THR A 59 16.85 2.85 1.81
N ARG A 60 17.44 2.02 0.96
CA ARG A 60 18.80 1.50 1.13
C ARG A 60 19.85 2.60 1.09
N GLU A 61 19.70 3.56 0.20
CA GLU A 61 20.59 4.71 0.10
C GLU A 61 20.52 5.57 1.37
N LEU A 62 19.32 5.85 1.88
CA LEU A 62 19.13 6.55 3.16
C LEU A 62 19.75 5.79 4.34
N LEU A 63 19.66 4.45 4.34
CA LEU A 63 20.28 3.61 5.37
C LEU A 63 21.80 3.69 5.33
N SER A 64 22.41 3.66 4.15
CA SER A 64 23.86 3.82 3.97
C SER A 64 24.34 5.16 4.52
N MET A 65 23.64 6.25 4.16
CA MET A 65 23.94 7.59 4.69
C MET A 65 23.77 7.67 6.22
N GLY A 66 22.76 6.98 6.75
CA GLY A 66 22.49 6.90 8.19
C GLY A 66 23.59 6.16 8.96
N GLU A 67 24.10 5.07 8.40
CA GLU A 67 25.21 4.30 8.99
C GLU A 67 26.51 5.11 8.99
N GLU A 68 26.87 5.73 7.87
CA GLU A 68 28.08 6.55 7.72
C GLU A 68 28.07 7.77 8.67
N SER A 69 26.90 8.38 8.88
CA SER A 69 26.75 9.55 9.75
C SER A 69 26.45 9.22 11.21
N GLY A 70 26.26 7.94 11.56
CA GLY A 70 25.82 7.50 12.89
C GLY A 70 24.39 7.92 13.26
N ARG A 71 23.56 8.29 12.27
CA ARG A 71 22.18 8.76 12.44
C ARG A 71 21.15 7.79 11.89
N LEU A 72 21.40 6.50 12.01
CA LEU A 72 20.54 5.46 11.49
C LEU A 72 19.07 5.57 11.95
N PRO A 73 18.73 5.86 13.25
CA PRO A 73 17.35 6.02 13.68
C PRO A 73 16.63 7.15 12.96
N GLN A 74 17.30 8.29 12.75
CA GLN A 74 16.73 9.45 12.06
C GLN A 74 16.46 9.15 10.57
N MET A 75 17.39 8.49 9.88
CA MET A 75 17.24 8.09 8.48
C MET A 75 16.15 7.04 8.30
N LEU A 76 15.97 6.13 9.22
CA LEU A 76 14.87 5.18 9.22
C LEU A 76 13.51 5.86 9.43
N SER A 77 13.45 6.87 10.30
CA SER A 77 12.24 7.67 10.50
C SER A 77 11.87 8.44 9.24
N GLU A 78 12.85 9.05 8.58
CA GLU A 78 12.66 9.78 7.31
C GLU A 78 12.22 8.84 6.18
N ALA A 79 12.85 7.69 6.02
CA ALA A 79 12.44 6.66 5.06
C ALA A 79 11.00 6.19 5.32
N SER A 80 10.61 6.00 6.58
CA SER A 80 9.25 5.62 6.96
C SER A 80 8.23 6.69 6.56
N SER A 81 8.53 7.98 6.76
CA SER A 81 7.64 9.08 6.38
C SER A 81 7.46 9.19 4.86
N LEU A 82 8.54 9.02 4.09
CA LEU A 82 8.48 9.01 2.62
C LEU A 82 7.63 7.85 2.08
N LEU A 83 7.77 6.65 2.65
CA LEU A 83 6.94 5.50 2.28
C LEU A 83 5.46 5.72 2.61
N MET A 84 5.15 6.34 3.75
CA MET A 84 3.78 6.70 4.12
C MET A 84 3.18 7.74 3.18
N GLU A 85 3.96 8.72 2.73
CA GLU A 85 3.52 9.71 1.75
C GLU A 85 3.22 9.05 0.41
N GLU A 86 4.09 8.16 -0.08
CA GLU A 86 3.89 7.41 -1.33
C GLU A 86 2.62 6.54 -1.27
N LEU A 87 2.38 5.84 -0.16
CA LEU A 87 1.15 5.08 0.06
C LEU A 87 -0.09 5.98 0.04
N THR A 88 -0.01 7.14 0.67
CA THR A 88 -1.13 8.11 0.71
C THR A 88 -1.46 8.64 -0.67
N LEU A 89 -0.46 8.94 -1.50
CA LEU A 89 -0.64 9.36 -2.89
C LEU A 89 -1.28 8.26 -3.74
N THR A 90 -0.86 7.02 -3.57
CA THR A 90 -1.44 5.87 -4.27
C THR A 90 -2.91 5.68 -3.89
N LEU A 91 -3.25 5.76 -2.61
CA LEU A 91 -4.63 5.66 -2.13
C LEU A 91 -5.52 6.81 -2.64
N LYS A 92 -4.99 8.03 -2.72
CA LYS A 92 -5.71 9.17 -3.32
C LYS A 92 -6.01 8.95 -4.80
N THR A 93 -5.08 8.35 -5.53
CA THR A 93 -5.26 8.02 -6.96
C THR A 93 -6.35 6.97 -7.14
N VAL A 94 -6.37 5.93 -6.32
CA VAL A 94 -7.44 4.90 -6.34
C VAL A 94 -8.79 5.53 -6.03
N LYS A 95 -8.91 6.37 -5.01
CA LYS A 95 -10.14 7.12 -4.70
C LYS A 95 -10.63 7.94 -5.88
N ARG A 96 -9.73 8.68 -6.54
CA ARG A 96 -10.07 9.51 -7.70
C ARG A 96 -10.60 8.69 -8.89
N LEU A 97 -10.15 7.45 -9.06
CA LEU A 97 -10.64 6.56 -10.11
C LEU A 97 -11.98 5.91 -9.76
N MET A 98 -12.28 5.73 -8.48
CA MET A 98 -13.55 5.17 -8.01
C MET A 98 -14.73 6.10 -8.30
N GLU A 99 -14.53 7.41 -8.23
CA GLU A 99 -15.60 8.41 -8.46
C GLU A 99 -16.24 8.30 -9.85
N PRO A 100 -15.48 8.33 -10.98
CA PRO A 100 -16.08 8.18 -12.30
C PRO A 100 -16.70 6.79 -12.51
N ILE A 101 -16.15 5.74 -11.92
CA ILE A 101 -16.72 4.39 -12.02
C ILE A 101 -18.11 4.33 -11.36
N LEU A 102 -18.27 4.94 -10.18
CA LEU A 102 -19.56 5.03 -9.49
C LEU A 102 -20.59 5.83 -10.30
N LEU A 103 -20.17 6.94 -10.91
CA LEU A 103 -21.06 7.74 -11.76
C LEU A 103 -21.57 6.97 -12.97
N VAL A 104 -20.68 6.25 -13.67
CA VAL A 104 -21.05 5.39 -14.82
C VAL A 104 -21.99 4.27 -14.37
N PHE A 105 -21.72 3.65 -13.24
CA PHE A 105 -22.58 2.60 -12.68
C PHE A 105 -23.96 3.13 -12.35
N MET A 106 -24.05 4.27 -11.65
CA MET A 106 -25.34 4.91 -11.30
C MET A 106 -26.12 5.34 -12.55
N ALA A 107 -25.44 5.89 -13.56
CA ALA A 107 -26.06 6.22 -14.84
C ALA A 107 -26.63 4.97 -15.53
N GLY A 108 -25.89 3.87 -15.56
CA GLY A 108 -26.34 2.60 -16.12
C GLY A 108 -27.58 2.04 -15.42
N VAL A 109 -27.60 2.07 -14.09
CA VAL A 109 -28.77 1.64 -13.29
C VAL A 109 -29.96 2.53 -13.58
N SER A 110 -29.78 3.86 -13.68
CA SER A 110 -30.86 4.79 -13.99
C SER A 110 -31.48 4.53 -15.35
N VAL A 111 -30.67 4.29 -16.37
CA VAL A 111 -31.15 3.93 -17.72
C VAL A 111 -31.93 2.61 -17.71
N LEU A 112 -31.46 1.62 -16.97
CA LEU A 112 -32.18 0.33 -16.83
C LEU A 112 -33.55 0.50 -16.19
N ILE A 113 -33.66 1.32 -15.14
CA ILE A 113 -34.92 1.60 -14.47
C ILE A 113 -35.89 2.33 -15.41
N LEU A 114 -35.41 3.36 -16.11
CA LEU A 114 -36.20 4.09 -17.09
C LEU A 114 -36.72 3.17 -18.20
N TYR A 115 -35.86 2.32 -18.76
CA TYR A 115 -36.26 1.35 -19.77
C TYR A 115 -37.30 0.37 -19.25
N GLY A 116 -37.12 -0.15 -18.02
CA GLY A 116 -38.08 -1.06 -17.40
C GLY A 116 -39.45 -0.45 -17.15
N VAL A 117 -39.52 0.85 -16.89
CA VAL A 117 -40.78 1.57 -16.69
C VAL A 117 -41.44 1.97 -18.03
N MET A 118 -40.62 2.42 -18.99
CA MET A 118 -41.14 2.85 -20.31
C MET A 118 -41.63 1.72 -21.17
N SER A 119 -41.00 0.54 -21.10
CA SER A 119 -41.35 -0.63 -21.92
C SER A 119 -42.83 -1.06 -21.78
N PRO A 120 -43.37 -1.26 -20.56
CA PRO A 120 -44.78 -1.62 -20.41
C PRO A 120 -45.73 -0.50 -20.82
N LEU A 121 -45.35 0.78 -20.61
CA LEU A 121 -46.16 1.94 -21.00
C LEU A 121 -46.33 2.02 -22.54
N MET A 122 -45.23 1.81 -23.29
CA MET A 122 -45.29 1.74 -24.75
C MET A 122 -46.14 0.55 -25.23
N GLY A 123 -46.07 -0.59 -24.55
CA GLY A 123 -46.91 -1.75 -24.85
C GLY A 123 -48.40 -1.45 -24.67
N LEU A 124 -48.76 -0.72 -23.64
CA LEU A 124 -50.13 -0.29 -23.40
C LEU A 124 -50.62 0.74 -24.43
N MET A 125 -49.78 1.69 -24.83
CA MET A 125 -50.11 2.67 -25.87
C MET A 125 -50.31 2.04 -27.24
N ASN A 126 -49.48 1.07 -27.60
CA ASN A 126 -49.64 0.35 -28.89
C ASN A 126 -50.74 -0.73 -28.90
N GLY A 127 -51.20 -1.13 -27.70
CA GLY A 127 -52.28 -2.09 -27.52
C GLY A 127 -53.65 -1.49 -27.37
N LEU A 128 -53.76 -0.16 -27.26
CA LEU A 128 -55.07 0.51 -27.29
C LEU A 128 -55.58 0.55 -28.70
N PRO A 129 -56.69 -0.17 -29.03
CA PRO A 129 -57.34 0.01 -30.30
C PRO A 129 -57.78 1.47 -30.44
N THR A 130 -57.40 2.08 -31.56
CA THR A 130 -57.96 3.36 -31.94
C THR A 130 -59.48 3.17 -32.09
N ALA A 131 -60.14 3.24 -30.96
CA ALA A 131 -61.60 3.26 -30.94
C ALA A 131 -62.07 4.66 -31.35
N ILE A 132 -62.27 4.88 -32.61
CA ILE A 132 -63.17 5.89 -33.20
C ILE A 132 -63.92 5.22 -34.28
#